data_1d383e3fe012f9597b5c23873a98ea1d
#
_entry.id   1d383e3fe012f9597b5c23873a98ea1d
#
_cell.length_a   1.000
_cell.length_b   1.000
_cell.length_c   1.000
_cell.angle_alpha   90.00
_cell.angle_beta   90.00
_cell.angle_gamma   90.00
#
_symmetry.space_group_name_H-M   'P 1'
#
loop_
_entity.id
_entity.type
_entity.pdbx_description
1 polymer ?
#
loop_
_entity_poly.entity_id
_entity_poly.type
_entity_poly.pdbx_seq_one_letter_code
_entity_poly.pdbx_strand_id
1 'polypeptide(L)'
;METTKNKSYIAIDLKSFYASVECVERGLNPLTTNLVVADPSRTEKTICLAVSPSLKSYGISSRARLFEVVQRVREVNRERRRKIRGRAFSGASFDHLELKSSPQLALDYITAPPRMAYYIEYST
;
A
#
# COMPACT_ATOMS: atom_id res chain seq x y z
N MET A 1 -11.75 -19.84 21.76
CA MET A 1 -11.34 -19.74 21.02
C MET A 1 -10.46 -18.73 20.58
N GLU A 2 -10.08 -18.71 19.66
CA GLU A 2 -9.16 -17.82 19.18
C GLU A 2 -9.65 -16.45 19.09
N THR A 3 -10.87 -16.21 19.43
CA THR A 3 -11.42 -14.88 19.31
C THR A 3 -10.63 -13.86 20.09
N THR A 4 -10.25 -14.20 21.31
CA THR A 4 -9.49 -13.27 22.14
C THR A 4 -8.14 -12.94 21.54
N LYS A 5 -7.46 -13.96 21.06
CA LYS A 5 -6.21 -13.79 20.40
C LYS A 5 -6.34 -12.92 19.16
N ASN A 6 -7.38 -13.15 18.38
CA ASN A 6 -7.61 -12.40 17.18
C ASN A 6 -7.90 -10.94 17.46
N LYS A 7 -8.60 -10.66 18.53
CA LYS A 7 -8.87 -9.28 18.92
C LYS A 7 -7.59 -8.51 19.20
N SER A 8 -6.70 -9.12 19.97
CA SER A 8 -5.43 -8.52 20.27
C SER A 8 -4.64 -8.23 19.00
N TYR A 9 -4.61 -9.20 18.15
CA TYR A 9 -3.89 -9.09 16.90
C TYR A 9 -4.44 -7.97 16.03
N ILE A 10 -5.76 -7.90 15.91
CA ILE A 10 -6.40 -6.87 15.12
C ILE A 10 -6.11 -5.49 15.68
N ALA A 11 -6.11 -5.33 16.98
CA ALA A 11 -5.82 -4.05 17.61
C ALA A 11 -4.41 -3.57 17.27
N ILE A 12 -3.45 -4.49 17.23
CA ILE A 12 -2.07 -4.16 16.92
C ILE A 12 -1.94 -3.71 15.47
N ASP A 13 -2.74 -4.31 14.58
CA ASP A 13 -2.63 -4.07 13.15
C ASP A 13 -3.74 -3.18 12.61
N LEU A 14 -4.21 -2.26 13.41
CA LEU A 14 -5.34 -1.40 13.05
C LEU A 14 -5.08 -0.59 11.79
N LYS A 15 -3.88 -0.10 11.62
CA LYS A 15 -3.55 0.72 10.44
C LYS A 15 -3.62 -0.09 9.16
N SER A 16 -3.19 -1.34 9.19
CA SER A 16 -3.32 -2.22 8.04
C SER A 16 -4.78 -2.51 7.73
N PHE A 17 -5.61 -2.53 8.76
CA PHE A 17 -7.05 -2.72 8.58
C PHE A 17 -7.66 -1.61 7.71
N TYR A 18 -7.27 -0.35 7.94
CA TYR A 18 -7.80 0.74 7.13
C TYR A 18 -7.42 0.57 5.66
N ALA A 19 -6.18 0.19 5.40
CA ALA A 19 -5.74 -0.06 4.04
C ALA A 19 -6.49 -1.23 3.42
N SER A 20 -6.75 -2.28 4.21
CA SER A 20 -7.49 -3.44 3.73
C SER A 20 -8.92 -3.08 3.34
N VAL A 21 -9.57 -2.25 4.15
CA VAL A 21 -10.93 -1.79 3.83
C VAL A 21 -10.96 -1.06 2.49
N GLU A 22 -9.97 -0.19 2.25
CA GLU A 22 -9.94 0.54 0.99
C GLU A 22 -9.72 -0.39 -0.21
N CYS A 23 -8.90 -1.42 -0.03
CA CYS A 23 -8.70 -2.40 -1.09
C CYS A 23 -9.99 -3.17 -1.38
N VAL A 24 -10.65 -3.65 -0.34
CA VAL A 24 -11.88 -4.44 -0.49
C VAL A 24 -12.97 -3.60 -1.17
N GLU A 25 -13.08 -2.33 -0.81
CA GLU A 25 -14.07 -1.46 -1.41
C GLU A 25 -13.84 -1.24 -2.89
N ARG A 26 -12.62 -1.41 -3.34
CA ARG A 26 -12.27 -1.27 -4.75
C ARG A 26 -12.26 -2.61 -5.48
N GLY A 27 -12.66 -3.67 -4.80
CA GLY A 27 -12.65 -5.02 -5.38
C GLY A 27 -11.25 -5.57 -5.56
N LEU A 28 -10.31 -5.15 -4.73
CA LEU A 28 -8.92 -5.55 -4.83
C LEU A 28 -8.52 -6.41 -3.64
N ASN A 29 -7.52 -7.26 -3.86
CA ASN A 29 -7.00 -8.12 -2.80
C ASN A 29 -6.10 -7.32 -1.87
N PRO A 30 -6.45 -7.18 -0.57
CA PRO A 30 -5.64 -6.36 0.34
C PRO A 30 -4.24 -6.91 0.59
N LEU A 31 -4.00 -8.18 0.32
CA LEU A 31 -2.69 -8.77 0.55
C LEU A 31 -1.72 -8.55 -0.59
N THR A 32 -2.22 -8.23 -1.79
CA THR A 32 -1.37 -8.07 -2.96
C THR A 32 -1.42 -6.67 -3.57
N THR A 33 -2.31 -5.81 -3.10
CA THR A 33 -2.48 -4.48 -3.67
C THR A 33 -1.63 -3.46 -2.93
N ASN A 34 -0.90 -2.63 -3.67
CA ASN A 34 -0.12 -1.54 -3.11
C ASN A 34 -1.01 -0.33 -2.92
N LEU A 35 -1.23 0.04 -1.67
CA LEU A 35 -2.14 1.14 -1.36
C LEU A 35 -1.73 1.84 -0.08
N VAL A 36 -1.84 3.17 -0.08
CA VAL A 36 -1.66 3.97 1.13
C VAL A 36 -2.95 4.75 1.38
N VAL A 37 -3.25 4.97 2.66
CA VAL A 37 -4.36 5.84 3.06
C VAL A 37 -3.72 7.14 3.54
N ALA A 38 -3.93 8.19 2.79
CA ALA A 38 -3.37 9.51 3.11
C ALA A 38 -4.22 10.57 2.44
N ASP A 39 -4.22 11.78 3.01
CA ASP A 39 -4.98 12.89 2.44
C ASP A 39 -4.12 13.59 1.39
N PRO A 40 -4.41 13.39 0.09
CA PRO A 40 -3.58 13.97 -0.97
C PRO A 40 -3.73 15.49 -1.09
N SER A 41 -4.72 16.07 -0.44
CA SER A 41 -4.88 17.53 -0.45
C SER A 41 -3.92 18.22 0.50
N ARG A 42 -3.24 17.45 1.35
CA ARG A 42 -2.24 17.99 2.26
C ARG A 42 -0.86 17.89 1.62
N THR A 43 0.16 18.39 2.32
CA THR A 43 1.51 18.36 1.78
C THR A 43 2.06 16.94 1.77
N GLU A 44 3.14 16.73 1.01
CA GLU A 44 3.80 15.43 0.98
C GLU A 44 4.45 15.08 2.31
N LYS A 45 4.52 16.01 3.24
CA LYS A 45 5.04 15.76 4.59
C LYS A 45 4.02 15.07 5.48
N THR A 46 2.80 14.92 5.01
CA THR A 46 1.73 14.25 5.75
C THR A 46 2.10 12.79 6.00
N ILE A 47 1.87 12.34 7.24
CA ILE A 47 2.10 10.94 7.60
C ILE A 47 0.95 10.11 7.04
N CYS A 48 1.28 8.98 6.42
CA CYS A 48 0.25 8.06 5.93
C CYS A 48 -0.51 7.48 7.10
N LEU A 49 -1.82 7.44 6.98
CA LEU A 49 -2.67 6.87 8.01
C LEU A 49 -2.55 5.35 8.01
N ALA A 50 -2.38 4.76 6.85
CA ALA A 50 -2.20 3.32 6.71
C ALA A 50 -1.41 3.00 5.46
N VAL A 51 -0.72 1.86 5.49
CA VAL A 51 0.05 1.36 4.33
C VAL A 51 -0.30 -0.12 4.20
N SER A 52 -0.63 -0.56 3.00
CA SER A 52 -1.02 -1.96 2.79
C SER A 52 0.16 -2.91 3.04
N PRO A 53 -0.13 -4.15 3.43
CA PRO A 53 0.95 -5.13 3.66
C PRO A 53 1.83 -5.34 2.44
N SER A 54 1.24 -5.33 1.25
CA SER A 54 1.99 -5.48 0.01
C SER A 54 3.00 -4.36 -0.15
N LEU A 55 2.58 -3.13 0.07
CA LEU A 55 3.46 -1.97 -0.08
C LEU A 55 4.54 -1.96 1.00
N LYS A 56 4.21 -2.41 2.21
CA LYS A 56 5.21 -2.54 3.27
C LYS A 56 6.34 -3.49 2.90
N SER A 57 6.05 -4.48 2.08
CA SER A 57 7.06 -5.46 1.68
C SER A 57 8.18 -4.84 0.84
N TYR A 58 7.96 -3.64 0.32
CA TYR A 58 8.99 -2.91 -0.43
C TYR A 58 9.84 -2.01 0.48
N GLY A 59 9.68 -2.16 1.79
CA GLY A 59 10.49 -1.40 2.75
C GLY A 59 9.87 -0.08 3.17
N ILE A 60 8.56 0.08 2.98
CA ILE A 60 7.87 1.30 3.36
C ILE A 60 7.26 1.11 4.76
N SER A 61 7.59 2.02 5.66
CA SER A 61 7.10 1.97 7.04
C SER A 61 5.62 2.27 7.11
N SER A 62 4.93 1.68 8.10
CA SER A 62 3.52 1.99 8.35
C SER A 62 3.32 3.43 8.81
N ARG A 63 4.39 4.10 9.22
CA ARG A 63 4.34 5.49 9.65
C ARG A 63 5.07 6.41 8.69
N ALA A 64 5.29 5.96 7.47
CA ALA A 64 5.99 6.76 6.47
C ALA A 64 5.20 8.02 6.15
N ARG A 65 5.92 9.08 5.82
CA ARG A 65 5.32 10.27 5.26
C ARG A 65 5.12 10.05 3.77
N LEU A 66 4.20 10.78 3.18
CA LEU A 66 3.88 10.55 1.77
C LEU A 66 5.11 10.72 0.87
N PHE A 67 5.96 11.71 1.15
CA PHE A 67 7.16 11.90 0.33
C PHE A 67 8.12 10.71 0.45
N GLU A 68 8.13 10.04 1.60
CA GLU A 68 8.97 8.85 1.78
C GLU A 68 8.47 7.69 0.93
N VAL A 69 7.14 7.57 0.79
CA VAL A 69 6.55 6.57 -0.09
C VAL A 69 6.97 6.84 -1.53
N VAL A 70 6.86 8.08 -1.98
CA VAL A 70 7.25 8.48 -3.32
C VAL A 70 8.72 8.17 -3.56
N GLN A 71 9.57 8.53 -2.60
CA GLN A 71 11.00 8.31 -2.73
C GLN A 71 11.37 6.84 -2.80
N ARG A 72 10.76 6.03 -1.93
CA ARG A 72 11.03 4.59 -1.94
C ARG A 72 10.56 3.93 -3.23
N VAL A 73 9.40 4.33 -3.72
CA VAL A 73 8.89 3.81 -4.99
C VAL A 73 9.86 4.14 -6.13
N ARG A 74 10.43 5.34 -6.12
CA ARG A 74 11.43 5.70 -7.13
C ARG A 74 12.67 4.84 -7.04
N GLU A 75 13.13 4.54 -5.82
CA GLU A 75 14.28 3.67 -5.62
C GLU A 75 14.02 2.27 -6.13
N VAL A 76 12.86 1.71 -5.80
CA VAL A 76 12.49 0.38 -6.27
C VAL A 76 12.41 0.35 -7.79
N ASN A 77 11.83 1.38 -8.39
CA ASN A 77 11.70 1.43 -9.84
C ASN A 77 13.06 1.62 -10.53
N ARG A 78 14.00 2.28 -9.87
CA ARG A 78 15.36 2.37 -10.41
C ARG A 78 15.98 0.99 -10.50
N GLU A 79 15.81 0.18 -9.45
CA GLU A 79 16.30 -1.19 -9.44
C GLU A 79 15.59 -2.04 -10.49
N ARG A 80 14.29 -1.91 -10.60
CA ARG A 80 13.51 -2.67 -11.57
C ARG A 80 13.92 -2.31 -13.00
N ARG A 81 14.17 -1.04 -13.25
CA ARG A 81 14.57 -0.58 -14.60
C ARG A 81 15.91 -1.15 -15.02
N ARG A 82 16.83 -1.30 -14.09
CA ARG A 82 18.13 -1.89 -14.40
C ARG A 82 18.04 -3.31 -14.92
N LYS A 83 17.02 -4.03 -14.49
CA LYS A 83 16.87 -5.44 -14.81
C LYS A 83 16.12 -5.70 -16.11
N ILE A 84 15.58 -4.66 -16.74
CA ILE A 84 14.84 -4.87 -17.98
C ILE A 84 15.68 -4.48 -19.19
N ARG A 85 15.44 -5.22 -20.26
CA ARG A 85 16.09 -4.94 -21.53
C ARG A 85 15.53 -3.65 -22.10
N GLY A 86 16.42 -2.78 -22.59
CA GLY A 86 15.98 -1.49 -23.10
C GLY A 86 15.73 -0.46 -22.04
N ARG A 87 15.67 -0.86 -20.78
CA ARG A 87 15.54 0.03 -19.63
C ARG A 87 14.34 0.97 -19.70
N ALA A 88 13.25 0.49 -20.30
CA ALA A 88 12.02 1.24 -20.37
C ALA A 88 10.87 0.35 -19.94
N PHE A 89 10.02 0.87 -19.03
CA PHE A 89 8.85 0.13 -18.59
C PHE A 89 7.79 0.11 -19.67
N SER A 90 7.06 -1.00 -19.77
CA SER A 90 5.93 -1.11 -20.69
C SER A 90 4.63 -0.64 -20.05
N GLY A 91 4.64 -0.42 -18.74
CA GLY A 91 3.46 0.03 -18.02
C GLY A 91 3.76 0.06 -16.53
N ALA A 92 2.72 0.06 -15.72
CA ALA A 92 2.85 0.09 -14.26
C ALA A 92 1.73 -0.75 -13.65
N SER A 93 1.96 -1.23 -12.43
CA SER A 93 0.96 -2.01 -11.73
C SER A 93 1.03 -1.75 -10.23
N PHE A 94 -0.12 -1.75 -9.58
CA PHE A 94 -0.19 -1.68 -8.12
C PHE A 94 -0.44 -3.06 -7.51
N ASP A 95 -0.34 -4.13 -8.30
CA ASP A 95 -0.56 -5.49 -7.83
C ASP A 95 0.79 -6.20 -7.70
N HIS A 96 1.12 -6.62 -6.48
CA HIS A 96 2.38 -7.29 -6.18
C HIS A 96 2.59 -8.54 -7.02
N LEU A 97 1.53 -9.33 -7.22
CA LEU A 97 1.64 -10.56 -8.00
C LEU A 97 1.94 -10.28 -9.46
N GLU A 98 1.31 -9.25 -10.00
CA GLU A 98 1.56 -8.84 -11.38
C GLU A 98 2.98 -8.31 -11.53
N LEU A 99 3.43 -7.52 -10.58
CA LEU A 99 4.79 -6.98 -10.61
C LEU A 99 5.83 -8.09 -10.53
N LYS A 100 5.54 -9.13 -9.74
CA LYS A 100 6.46 -10.24 -9.59
C LYS A 100 6.57 -11.06 -10.87
N SER A 101 5.48 -11.22 -11.60
CA SER A 101 5.47 -12.01 -12.82
C SER A 101 5.84 -11.22 -14.07
N SER A 102 5.81 -9.90 -14.00
CA SER A 102 6.09 -9.04 -15.16
C SER A 102 7.13 -7.98 -14.81
N PRO A 103 8.41 -8.31 -14.95
CA PRO A 103 9.50 -7.40 -14.56
C PRO A 103 9.52 -6.08 -15.33
N GLN A 104 8.87 -6.01 -16.47
CA GLN A 104 8.85 -4.79 -17.28
C GLN A 104 7.82 -3.76 -16.81
N LEU A 105 7.08 -4.06 -15.74
CA LEU A 105 6.13 -3.11 -15.17
C LEU A 105 6.76 -2.32 -14.04
N ALA A 106 6.43 -1.05 -13.97
CA ALA A 106 6.87 -0.18 -12.87
C ALA A 106 6.01 -0.42 -11.64
N LEU A 107 6.61 -0.27 -10.47
CA LEU A 107 5.88 -0.30 -9.21
C LEU A 107 5.00 0.95 -9.11
N ASP A 108 3.73 0.75 -8.84
CA ASP A 108 2.79 1.83 -8.62
C ASP A 108 1.99 1.53 -7.35
N TYR A 109 1.18 2.48 -6.93
CA TYR A 109 0.36 2.32 -5.74
C TYR A 109 -0.84 3.26 -5.82
N ILE A 110 -1.87 2.94 -5.02
CA ILE A 110 -3.09 3.74 -4.94
C ILE A 110 -3.00 4.62 -3.70
N THR A 111 -3.36 5.90 -3.82
CA THR A 111 -3.48 6.80 -2.68
C THR A 111 -4.96 7.02 -2.42
N ALA A 112 -5.45 6.53 -1.29
CA ALA A 112 -6.85 6.63 -0.91
C ALA A 112 -7.01 7.66 0.19
N PRO A 113 -7.97 8.60 0.06
CA PRO A 113 -8.23 9.53 1.17
C PRO A 113 -8.86 8.78 2.34
N PRO A 114 -8.59 9.21 3.58
CA PRO A 114 -9.14 8.54 4.74
C PRO A 114 -10.66 8.72 4.85
N ARG A 115 -11.33 7.64 5.24
CA ARG A 115 -12.80 7.65 5.40
C ARG A 115 -13.13 7.02 6.74
N MET A 116 -12.84 7.73 7.82
CA MET A 116 -12.93 7.20 9.17
C MET A 116 -14.31 6.66 9.55
N ALA A 117 -15.37 7.34 9.14
CA ALA A 117 -16.72 6.85 9.43
C ALA A 117 -16.97 5.48 8.79
N TYR A 118 -16.46 5.30 7.62
CA TYR A 118 -16.56 4.05 6.89
C TYR A 118 -15.82 2.93 7.61
N TYR A 119 -14.62 3.23 8.10
CA TYR A 119 -13.81 2.25 8.81
C TYR A 119 -14.46 1.82 10.12
N ILE A 120 -15.10 2.74 10.80
CA ILE A 120 -15.82 2.45 12.03
C ILE A 120 -16.96 1.48 11.74
N GLU A 121 -17.67 1.68 10.66
CA GLU A 121 -18.75 0.82 10.24
C GLU A 121 -18.26 -0.61 10.01
N TYR A 122 -17.11 -0.74 9.37
CA TYR A 122 -16.52 -2.05 9.13
C TYR A 122 -16.03 -2.75 10.39
N SER A 123 -15.66 -1.99 11.40
CA SER A 123 -15.11 -2.58 12.62
C SER A 123 -16.19 -3.04 13.59
N THR A 124 -17.42 -2.65 13.39
CA THR A 124 -18.52 -3.12 14.22
C THR A 124 -19.18 -4.34 13.63
#